data_c404d83fb44dfc8b065fa6e1a4f352c1
#
_entry.id   c404d83fb44dfc8b065fa6e1a4f352c1
#
_cell.length_a   1.000
_cell.length_b   1.000
_cell.length_c   1.000
_cell.angle_alpha   90.00
_cell.angle_beta   90.00
_cell.angle_gamma   90.00
#
_symmetry.space_group_name_H-M   'P 1'
#
loop_
_entity.id
_entity.type
_entity.pdbx_description
1 polymer ?
#
loop_
_entity_poly.entity_id
_entity_poly.type
_entity_poly.pdbx_seq_one_letter_code
_entity_poly.pdbx_strand_id
1 'polypeptide(L)'
;PQGKNICGFRQRPGHLGLAAPGARIPARLLLALQSRPARRALHDAAPPRDVLLFEHERGRFFAVLGLFCAGQGVFWASLAIAALTRPPAPARPPDTESPDRGRLDLRSALWRYGLALGCGTIGTLVLSAGLLFSLRSVRSVMLRAGGKQVTLTTHAPFGLGAHFTVPLNQVSCMAHRGEVPAMLPLKVKGRRFYFLLDKAGHFPNTKLFDITVGAYRSL
;
A
#
# COMPACT_ATOMS: atom_id res chain seq x y z
N PRO A 1 21.04 47.77 19.90
CA PRO A 1 22.34 47.87 20.51
C PRO A 1 22.90 46.50 20.86
N GLN A 2 23.91 46.16 20.18
CA GLN A 2 25.17 45.57 20.59
C GLN A 2 25.16 44.39 21.54
N GLY A 3 25.92 43.38 21.09
CA GLY A 3 26.56 42.40 21.93
C GLY A 3 27.16 41.23 21.15
N LYS A 4 28.27 41.46 20.46
CA LYS A 4 29.20 40.43 19.97
C LYS A 4 29.80 39.69 21.16
N ASN A 5 29.99 38.38 21.09
CA ASN A 5 31.17 37.76 21.69
C ASN A 5 31.56 36.48 20.90
N ILE A 6 32.69 36.64 20.27
CA ILE A 6 33.57 35.66 19.66
C ILE A 6 34.39 35.02 20.81
N CYS A 7 34.44 33.71 20.88
CA CYS A 7 35.53 33.04 21.60
C CYS A 7 36.02 31.88 20.77
N GLY A 8 37.17 32.10 20.14
CA GLY A 8 37.99 31.12 19.50
C GLY A 8 38.61 30.16 20.53
N PHE A 9 38.69 28.91 20.18
CA PHE A 9 39.47 27.94 20.90
C PHE A 9 40.58 27.40 20.01
N ARG A 10 41.75 27.69 20.47
CA ARG A 10 43.10 27.54 19.93
C ARG A 10 43.49 26.06 19.82
N GLN A 11 43.97 25.65 18.65
CA GLN A 11 44.69 24.40 18.43
C GLN A 11 46.03 24.39 19.22
N ARG A 12 46.30 23.25 19.81
CA ARG A 12 47.69 22.89 20.20
C ARG A 12 48.01 21.53 19.59
N PRO A 13 49.15 21.37 18.94
CA PRO A 13 49.68 20.09 18.51
C PRO A 13 50.52 19.49 19.65
N GLY A 14 50.31 18.24 19.97
CA GLY A 14 51.09 17.46 20.90
C GLY A 14 51.42 16.10 20.27
N HIS A 15 52.69 15.92 20.04
CA HIS A 15 53.36 14.76 19.45
C HIS A 15 53.44 13.53 20.36
N LEU A 16 53.74 12.39 19.70
CA LEU A 16 54.32 11.11 20.18
C LEU A 16 53.35 10.20 20.93
N GLY A 17 53.16 8.94 20.60
CA GLY A 17 54.04 7.98 19.98
C GLY A 17 53.60 6.58 20.42
N LEU A 18 53.98 5.61 19.74
CA LEU A 18 53.96 4.16 19.97
C LEU A 18 52.77 3.41 19.33
N ALA A 19 53.13 2.86 18.19
CA ALA A 19 52.49 1.76 17.52
C ALA A 19 52.58 0.48 18.38
N ALA A 20 51.43 -0.14 18.64
CA ALA A 20 51.36 -1.54 19.01
C ALA A 20 50.81 -2.34 17.84
N PRO A 21 51.32 -3.53 17.49
CA PRO A 21 50.92 -4.28 16.29
C PRO A 21 49.48 -4.79 16.42
N GLY A 22 48.63 -4.28 15.56
CA GLY A 22 47.22 -4.64 15.50
C GLY A 22 47.03 -6.11 15.12
N ALA A 23 46.53 -6.88 16.04
CA ALA A 23 45.94 -8.17 15.74
C ALA A 23 44.75 -7.96 14.79
N ARG A 24 44.93 -8.22 13.51
CA ARG A 24 43.85 -8.23 12.50
C ARG A 24 42.92 -9.40 12.82
N ILE A 25 41.83 -9.13 13.49
CA ILE A 25 40.75 -10.08 13.68
C ILE A 25 40.20 -10.37 12.30
N PRO A 26 40.22 -11.63 11.82
CA PRO A 26 39.73 -11.95 10.47
C PRO A 26 38.28 -11.60 10.37
N ALA A 27 37.92 -10.84 9.34
CA ALA A 27 36.56 -10.34 9.08
C ALA A 27 35.49 -11.45 9.09
N ARG A 28 35.88 -12.70 8.86
CA ARG A 28 35.02 -13.88 8.96
C ARG A 28 34.55 -14.19 10.37
N LEU A 29 35.31 -13.81 11.41
CA LEU A 29 34.94 -14.03 12.82
C LEU A 29 33.90 -13.00 13.28
N LEU A 30 33.96 -11.77 12.76
CA LEU A 30 32.98 -10.71 13.03
C LEU A 30 31.62 -11.01 12.37
N LEU A 31 31.62 -11.58 11.16
CA LEU A 31 30.37 -12.01 10.51
C LEU A 31 29.70 -13.20 11.23
N ALA A 32 30.48 -14.10 11.80
CA ALA A 32 29.96 -15.25 12.55
C ALA A 32 29.37 -14.88 13.91
N LEU A 33 29.85 -13.79 14.52
CA LEU A 33 29.32 -13.29 15.80
C LEU A 33 28.04 -12.49 15.67
N GLN A 34 27.80 -11.85 14.51
CA GLN A 34 26.59 -11.03 14.28
C GLN A 34 25.34 -11.84 13.87
N SER A 35 25.49 -13.09 13.41
CA SER A 35 24.35 -13.87 12.88
C SER A 35 23.74 -14.88 13.86
N ARG A 36 24.39 -15.18 14.97
CA ARG A 36 23.93 -16.23 15.90
C ARG A 36 22.94 -15.81 17.00
N PRO A 37 23.03 -14.62 17.64
CA PRO A 37 22.12 -14.33 18.75
C PRO A 37 20.68 -14.00 18.31
N ALA A 38 20.52 -13.33 17.16
CA ALA A 38 19.18 -12.93 16.69
C ALA A 38 18.29 -14.11 16.28
N ARG A 39 18.87 -15.16 15.69
CA ARG A 39 18.11 -16.37 15.33
C ARG A 39 17.71 -17.21 16.56
N ARG A 40 18.57 -17.31 17.58
CA ARG A 40 18.24 -18.03 18.81
C ARG A 40 17.16 -17.31 19.62
N ALA A 41 17.26 -16.00 19.77
CA ALA A 41 16.24 -15.21 20.48
C ALA A 41 14.85 -15.30 19.82
N LEU A 42 14.80 -15.44 18.49
CA LEU A 42 13.53 -15.64 17.77
C LEU A 42 12.93 -17.04 17.99
N HIS A 43 13.76 -18.05 18.23
CA HIS A 43 13.32 -19.43 18.46
C HIS A 43 12.80 -19.62 19.89
N ASP A 44 13.41 -18.95 20.87
CA ASP A 44 13.04 -19.03 22.29
C ASP A 44 11.82 -18.14 22.61
N ALA A 45 11.50 -17.17 21.73
CA ALA A 45 10.35 -16.27 21.87
C ALA A 45 9.16 -16.67 21.00
N ALA A 46 9.16 -17.88 20.43
CA ALA A 46 8.02 -18.33 19.62
C ALA A 46 6.78 -18.47 20.51
N PRO A 47 5.68 -17.73 20.24
CA PRO A 47 4.50 -17.78 21.07
C PRO A 47 3.87 -19.18 20.99
N PRO A 48 3.46 -19.77 22.13
CA PRO A 48 2.80 -21.07 22.14
C PRO A 48 1.38 -21.02 21.58
N ARG A 49 0.82 -19.84 21.44
CA ARG A 49 -0.56 -19.58 20.92
C ARG A 49 -0.50 -18.54 19.81
N ASP A 50 -1.58 -18.48 19.05
CA ASP A 50 -1.77 -17.44 18.05
C ASP A 50 -1.82 -16.06 18.74
N VAL A 51 -1.04 -15.11 18.26
CA VAL A 51 -0.94 -13.76 18.81
C VAL A 51 -1.40 -12.75 17.79
N LEU A 52 -2.34 -11.90 18.20
CA LEU A 52 -2.76 -10.75 17.41
C LEU A 52 -1.65 -9.68 17.46
N LEU A 53 -1.13 -9.33 16.29
CA LEU A 53 -0.09 -8.30 16.15
C LEU A 53 -0.63 -6.95 15.74
N PHE A 54 -1.71 -6.96 14.97
CA PHE A 54 -2.33 -5.75 14.44
C PHE A 54 -3.82 -5.98 14.22
N GLU A 55 -4.64 -4.99 14.56
CA GLU A 55 -6.06 -4.96 14.28
C GLU A 55 -6.53 -3.55 13.97
N HIS A 56 -7.34 -3.44 12.92
CA HIS A 56 -7.95 -2.18 12.54
C HIS A 56 -9.34 -2.40 11.96
N GLU A 57 -10.35 -2.16 12.78
CA GLU A 57 -11.75 -2.33 12.38
C GLU A 57 -12.34 -1.05 11.78
N ARG A 58 -12.24 -0.93 10.45
CA ARG A 58 -12.92 0.11 9.67
C ARG A 58 -14.01 -0.45 8.75
N GLY A 59 -14.70 -1.49 9.17
CA GLY A 59 -15.75 -2.12 8.36
C GLY A 59 -16.78 -1.13 7.82
N ARG A 60 -17.22 -0.17 8.64
CA ARG A 60 -18.16 0.88 8.23
C ARG A 60 -17.60 1.79 7.13
N PHE A 61 -16.34 2.20 7.25
CA PHE A 61 -15.68 3.02 6.23
C PHE A 61 -15.63 2.28 4.89
N PHE A 62 -15.22 1.01 4.88
CA PHE A 62 -15.15 0.22 3.65
C PHE A 62 -16.53 -0.12 3.06
N ALA A 63 -17.55 -0.26 3.90
CA ALA A 63 -18.93 -0.41 3.46
C ALA A 63 -19.43 0.87 2.76
N VAL A 64 -19.21 2.05 3.36
CA VAL A 64 -19.57 3.35 2.76
C VAL A 64 -18.78 3.60 1.49
N LEU A 65 -17.47 3.31 1.47
CA LEU A 65 -16.64 3.41 0.28
C LEU A 65 -17.16 2.50 -0.84
N GLY A 66 -17.51 1.26 -0.52
CA GLY A 66 -18.10 0.32 -1.48
C GLY A 66 -19.43 0.80 -2.05
N LEU A 67 -20.31 1.33 -1.20
CA LEU A 67 -21.58 1.90 -1.61
C LEU A 67 -21.38 3.14 -2.51
N PHE A 68 -20.46 4.02 -2.16
CA PHE A 68 -20.09 5.18 -2.97
C PHE A 68 -19.58 4.76 -4.34
N CYS A 69 -18.64 3.82 -4.40
CA CYS A 69 -18.09 3.31 -5.66
C CYS A 69 -19.18 2.64 -6.52
N ALA A 70 -20.09 1.87 -5.91
CA ALA A 70 -21.21 1.26 -6.60
C ALA A 70 -22.17 2.32 -7.17
N GLY A 71 -22.52 3.33 -6.37
CA GLY A 71 -23.34 4.47 -6.81
C GLY A 71 -22.71 5.23 -7.98
N GLN A 72 -21.41 5.51 -7.90
CA GLN A 72 -20.66 6.11 -9.01
C GLN A 72 -20.67 5.21 -10.26
N GLY A 73 -20.49 3.92 -10.10
CA GLY A 73 -20.57 2.96 -11.21
C GLY A 73 -21.93 2.99 -11.92
N VAL A 74 -23.03 2.97 -11.14
CA VAL A 74 -24.40 3.09 -11.69
C VAL A 74 -24.61 4.43 -12.38
N PHE A 75 -24.15 5.53 -11.78
CA PHE A 75 -24.26 6.88 -12.35
C PHE A 75 -23.55 6.96 -13.71
N TRP A 76 -22.29 6.55 -13.80
CA TRP A 76 -21.54 6.58 -15.06
C TRP A 76 -22.09 5.62 -16.10
N ALA A 77 -22.59 4.45 -15.69
CA ALA A 77 -23.24 3.51 -16.57
C ALA A 77 -24.54 4.09 -17.15
N SER A 78 -25.36 4.78 -16.34
CA SER A 78 -26.58 5.42 -16.82
C SER A 78 -26.29 6.53 -17.83
N LEU A 79 -25.24 7.33 -17.62
CA LEU A 79 -24.79 8.34 -18.58
C LEU A 79 -24.32 7.71 -19.90
N ALA A 80 -23.56 6.62 -19.83
CA ALA A 80 -23.11 5.89 -21.02
C ALA A 80 -24.29 5.33 -21.81
N ILE A 81 -25.27 4.72 -21.14
CA ILE A 81 -26.51 4.23 -21.78
C ILE A 81 -27.29 5.38 -22.37
N ALA A 82 -27.49 6.49 -21.64
CA ALA A 82 -28.19 7.66 -22.14
C ALA A 82 -27.53 8.27 -23.40
N ALA A 83 -26.18 8.27 -23.45
CA ALA A 83 -25.44 8.71 -24.62
C ALA A 83 -25.70 7.81 -25.86
N LEU A 84 -25.79 6.49 -25.63
CA LEU A 84 -26.04 5.52 -26.70
C LEU A 84 -27.50 5.51 -27.17
N THR A 85 -28.47 5.65 -26.25
CA THR A 85 -29.90 5.56 -26.53
C THR A 85 -30.53 6.87 -27.05
N ARG A 86 -29.79 7.99 -26.95
CA ARG A 86 -30.29 9.28 -27.41
C ARG A 86 -30.62 9.21 -28.90
N PRO A 87 -31.87 9.49 -29.33
CA PRO A 87 -32.21 9.47 -30.75
C PRO A 87 -31.38 10.53 -31.48
N PRO A 88 -31.01 10.29 -32.76
CA PRO A 88 -30.40 11.33 -33.58
C PRO A 88 -31.31 12.54 -33.63
N ALA A 89 -30.73 13.74 -33.66
CA ALA A 89 -31.50 14.96 -33.76
C ALA A 89 -32.45 14.85 -34.97
N PRO A 90 -33.70 15.30 -34.82
CA PRO A 90 -34.65 15.23 -35.93
C PRO A 90 -34.07 15.90 -37.18
N ALA A 91 -34.10 15.19 -38.30
CA ALA A 91 -33.61 15.69 -39.57
C ALA A 91 -34.33 17.01 -39.89
N ARG A 92 -33.60 18.08 -40.10
CA ARG A 92 -34.12 19.34 -40.64
C ARG A 92 -34.81 19.05 -41.98
N PRO A 93 -35.85 19.86 -42.35
CA PRO A 93 -36.55 19.65 -43.61
C PRO A 93 -35.62 19.55 -44.83
N PRO A 94 -36.09 18.84 -45.90
CA PRO A 94 -35.22 18.37 -46.99
C PRO A 94 -34.69 19.41 -47.98
N ASP A 95 -34.79 20.71 -47.69
CA ASP A 95 -34.60 21.77 -48.70
C ASP A 95 -33.16 22.19 -48.98
N THR A 96 -32.16 21.45 -48.49
CA THR A 96 -30.75 21.74 -48.84
C THR A 96 -29.96 20.43 -48.96
N GLU A 97 -29.83 19.90 -50.17
CA GLU A 97 -28.85 18.87 -50.53
C GLU A 97 -27.43 19.43 -50.45
N SER A 98 -26.84 19.38 -49.25
CA SER A 98 -25.43 19.67 -49.11
C SER A 98 -24.67 18.36 -48.90
N PRO A 99 -23.53 18.15 -49.60
CA PRO A 99 -22.70 16.94 -49.51
C PRO A 99 -22.10 16.70 -48.11
N ASP A 100 -22.37 17.57 -47.16
CA ASP A 100 -21.79 17.57 -45.80
C ASP A 100 -22.65 16.76 -44.79
N ARG A 101 -23.80 16.20 -45.20
CA ARG A 101 -24.73 15.44 -44.33
C ARG A 101 -24.04 14.19 -43.73
N GLY A 102 -23.35 13.43 -44.58
CA GLY A 102 -22.66 12.22 -44.11
C GLY A 102 -21.54 12.48 -43.10
N ARG A 103 -20.87 13.63 -43.19
CA ARG A 103 -19.84 14.06 -42.25
C ARG A 103 -20.43 14.47 -40.89
N LEU A 104 -21.56 15.17 -40.90
CA LEU A 104 -22.27 15.60 -39.69
C LEU A 104 -22.82 14.40 -38.91
N ASP A 105 -23.41 13.42 -39.61
CA ASP A 105 -23.95 12.19 -39.00
C ASP A 105 -22.85 11.33 -38.42
N LEU A 106 -21.75 11.15 -39.14
CA LEU A 106 -20.57 10.42 -38.62
C LEU A 106 -19.97 11.11 -37.42
N ARG A 107 -19.86 12.43 -37.44
CA ARG A 107 -19.31 13.21 -36.30
C ARG A 107 -20.23 13.11 -35.08
N SER A 108 -21.54 13.16 -35.24
CA SER A 108 -22.48 12.99 -34.13
C SER A 108 -22.44 11.59 -33.55
N ALA A 109 -22.31 10.56 -34.39
CA ALA A 109 -22.14 9.17 -33.95
C ALA A 109 -20.82 8.97 -33.18
N LEU A 110 -19.69 9.47 -33.71
CA LEU A 110 -18.40 9.40 -33.06
C LEU A 110 -18.40 10.09 -31.69
N TRP A 111 -19.06 11.26 -31.60
CA TRP A 111 -19.19 11.96 -30.31
C TRP A 111 -19.97 11.14 -29.28
N ARG A 112 -21.07 10.51 -29.67
CA ARG A 112 -21.91 9.66 -28.82
C ARG A 112 -21.14 8.45 -28.30
N TYR A 113 -20.48 7.72 -29.19
CA TYR A 113 -19.65 6.57 -28.82
C TYR A 113 -18.45 6.99 -27.98
N GLY A 114 -17.81 8.11 -28.30
CA GLY A 114 -16.72 8.67 -27.50
C GLY A 114 -17.17 9.04 -26.08
N LEU A 115 -18.33 9.67 -25.95
CA LEU A 115 -18.89 10.02 -24.64
C LEU A 115 -19.26 8.77 -23.83
N ALA A 116 -19.91 7.79 -24.46
CA ALA A 116 -20.27 6.54 -23.80
C ALA A 116 -19.04 5.76 -23.35
N LEU A 117 -18.01 5.67 -24.20
CA LEU A 117 -16.73 5.05 -23.86
C LEU A 117 -16.04 5.79 -22.70
N GLY A 118 -16.01 7.12 -22.74
CA GLY A 118 -15.44 7.96 -21.69
C GLY A 118 -16.14 7.75 -20.34
N CYS A 119 -17.48 7.77 -20.32
CA CYS A 119 -18.25 7.48 -19.11
C CYS A 119 -18.01 6.05 -18.61
N GLY A 120 -17.98 5.06 -19.49
CA GLY A 120 -17.72 3.68 -19.13
C GLY A 120 -16.32 3.47 -18.53
N THR A 121 -15.29 4.12 -19.11
CA THR A 121 -13.92 4.04 -18.58
C THR A 121 -13.81 4.70 -17.22
N ILE A 122 -14.39 5.88 -17.00
CA ILE A 122 -14.36 6.57 -15.70
C ILE A 122 -15.07 5.71 -14.64
N GLY A 123 -16.26 5.20 -14.93
CA GLY A 123 -17.00 4.33 -14.02
C GLY A 123 -16.20 3.08 -13.62
N THR A 124 -15.57 2.42 -14.60
CA THR A 124 -14.72 1.25 -14.36
C THR A 124 -13.49 1.59 -13.54
N LEU A 125 -12.85 2.74 -13.78
CA LEU A 125 -11.70 3.19 -13.00
C LEU A 125 -12.06 3.45 -11.54
N VAL A 126 -13.18 4.12 -11.27
CA VAL A 126 -13.63 4.39 -9.89
C VAL A 126 -13.93 3.08 -9.15
N LEU A 127 -14.66 2.16 -9.78
CA LEU A 127 -14.96 0.84 -9.20
C LEU A 127 -13.69 0.04 -8.92
N SER A 128 -12.79 -0.04 -9.89
CA SER A 128 -11.55 -0.80 -9.74
C SER A 128 -10.61 -0.20 -8.68
N ALA A 129 -10.50 1.13 -8.61
CA ALA A 129 -9.69 1.81 -7.62
C ALA A 129 -10.21 1.56 -6.19
N GLY A 130 -11.52 1.70 -5.97
CA GLY A 130 -12.15 1.44 -4.68
C GLY A 130 -12.02 -0.02 -4.25
N LEU A 131 -12.22 -0.96 -5.17
CA LEU A 131 -12.04 -2.39 -4.91
C LEU A 131 -10.58 -2.74 -4.60
N LEU A 132 -9.63 -2.27 -5.40
CA LEU A 132 -8.19 -2.50 -5.17
C LEU A 132 -7.73 -1.92 -3.83
N PHE A 133 -8.17 -0.72 -3.47
CA PHE A 133 -7.85 -0.12 -2.19
C PHE A 133 -8.39 -0.96 -1.02
N SER A 134 -9.64 -1.41 -1.10
CA SER A 134 -10.24 -2.27 -0.07
C SER A 134 -9.51 -3.60 0.08
N LEU A 135 -9.22 -4.28 -1.03
CA LEU A 135 -8.51 -5.56 -1.03
C LEU A 135 -7.05 -5.46 -0.57
N ARG A 136 -6.46 -4.28 -0.64
CA ARG A 136 -5.07 -4.04 -0.18
C ARG A 136 -4.97 -3.54 1.25
N SER A 137 -6.05 -3.02 1.81
CA SER A 137 -6.09 -2.59 3.19
C SER A 137 -6.18 -3.79 4.13
N VAL A 138 -5.22 -3.90 5.06
CA VAL A 138 -5.16 -4.99 6.03
C VAL A 138 -6.06 -4.68 7.22
N ARG A 139 -6.93 -5.62 7.57
CA ARG A 139 -7.79 -5.56 8.75
C ARG A 139 -7.10 -6.10 10.00
N SER A 140 -6.48 -7.28 9.88
CA SER A 140 -5.79 -7.89 11.02
C SER A 140 -4.57 -8.69 10.56
N VAL A 141 -3.59 -8.77 11.46
CA VAL A 141 -2.37 -9.56 11.30
C VAL A 141 -2.21 -10.43 12.54
N MET A 142 -2.24 -11.75 12.35
CA MET A 142 -2.08 -12.73 13.41
C MET A 142 -0.80 -13.54 13.19
N LEU A 143 0.03 -13.62 14.21
CA LEU A 143 1.18 -14.52 14.25
C LEU A 143 0.70 -15.88 14.75
N ARG A 144 0.88 -16.91 13.94
CA ARG A 144 0.51 -18.29 14.32
C ARG A 144 1.43 -18.85 15.38
N ALA A 145 0.91 -19.78 16.16
CA ALA A 145 1.68 -20.54 17.13
C ALA A 145 2.98 -21.10 16.49
N GLY A 146 4.08 -21.00 17.22
CA GLY A 146 5.41 -21.33 16.70
C GLY A 146 6.13 -20.21 15.95
N GLY A 147 5.52 -19.03 15.74
CA GLY A 147 6.16 -17.82 15.20
C GLY A 147 6.65 -17.88 13.75
N LYS A 148 6.35 -18.96 13.01
CA LYS A 148 6.84 -19.18 11.65
C LYS A 148 5.90 -18.71 10.55
N GLN A 149 4.62 -18.56 10.86
CA GLN A 149 3.57 -18.22 9.91
C GLN A 149 2.77 -17.00 10.37
N VAL A 150 2.33 -16.19 9.42
CA VAL A 150 1.50 -15.02 9.65
C VAL A 150 0.24 -15.14 8.83
N THR A 151 -0.90 -14.94 9.47
CA THR A 151 -2.20 -14.86 8.79
C THR A 151 -2.56 -13.39 8.62
N LEU A 152 -2.76 -12.97 7.39
CA LEU A 152 -3.19 -11.65 6.99
C LEU A 152 -4.66 -11.69 6.60
N THR A 153 -5.46 -10.80 7.18
CA THR A 153 -6.86 -10.60 6.80
C THR A 153 -7.01 -9.20 6.21
N THR A 154 -7.61 -9.12 5.02
CA THR A 154 -7.81 -7.85 4.33
C THR A 154 -9.26 -7.39 4.48
N HIS A 155 -9.47 -6.07 4.33
CA HIS A 155 -10.81 -5.54 4.16
C HIS A 155 -11.31 -5.89 2.75
N ALA A 156 -12.59 -6.21 2.66
CA ALA A 156 -13.27 -6.24 1.37
C ALA A 156 -14.67 -5.67 1.54
N PRO A 157 -15.19 -5.01 0.52
CA PRO A 157 -16.57 -4.58 0.54
C PRO A 157 -17.47 -5.80 0.68
N PHE A 158 -18.54 -5.66 1.46
CA PHE A 158 -19.55 -6.72 1.68
C PHE A 158 -19.04 -8.00 2.39
N GLY A 159 -17.99 -7.91 3.20
CA GLY A 159 -17.52 -9.04 4.01
C GLY A 159 -16.73 -10.11 3.26
N LEU A 160 -16.42 -9.92 1.98
CA LEU A 160 -15.63 -10.83 1.15
C LEU A 160 -14.11 -10.75 1.43
N GLY A 161 -13.70 -10.35 2.65
CA GLY A 161 -12.31 -10.20 3.06
C GLY A 161 -11.52 -11.49 2.84
N ALA A 162 -10.44 -11.40 2.08
CA ALA A 162 -9.53 -12.51 1.92
C ALA A 162 -8.66 -12.66 3.17
N HIS A 163 -8.59 -13.87 3.70
CA HIS A 163 -7.59 -14.26 4.69
C HIS A 163 -6.63 -15.27 4.06
N PHE A 164 -5.36 -15.09 4.29
CA PHE A 164 -4.35 -16.02 3.80
C PHE A 164 -3.18 -16.09 4.76
N THR A 165 -2.58 -17.25 4.86
CA THR A 165 -1.43 -17.52 5.72
C THR A 165 -0.18 -17.63 4.86
N VAL A 166 0.87 -16.94 5.27
CA VAL A 166 2.17 -16.93 4.60
C VAL A 166 3.29 -17.16 5.62
N PRO A 167 4.40 -17.78 5.22
CA PRO A 167 5.57 -17.88 6.07
C PRO A 167 6.12 -16.51 6.41
N LEU A 168 6.56 -16.30 7.66
CA LEU A 168 7.07 -15.01 8.13
C LEU A 168 8.29 -14.50 7.33
N ASN A 169 9.11 -15.40 6.79
CA ASN A 169 10.26 -15.07 5.96
C ASN A 169 9.88 -14.50 4.57
N GLN A 170 8.62 -14.65 4.15
CA GLN A 170 8.09 -14.12 2.91
C GLN A 170 7.35 -12.78 3.09
N VAL A 171 7.38 -12.23 4.29
CA VAL A 171 6.73 -10.96 4.62
C VAL A 171 7.78 -9.96 5.04
N SER A 172 7.73 -8.76 4.48
CA SER A 172 8.67 -7.67 4.78
C SER A 172 7.93 -6.35 4.84
N CYS A 173 8.16 -5.59 5.89
CA CYS A 173 7.74 -4.19 5.94
C CYS A 173 8.79 -3.32 5.24
N MET A 174 8.35 -2.45 4.32
CA MET A 174 9.28 -1.64 3.52
C MET A 174 9.78 -0.39 4.25
N ALA A 175 9.11 0.00 5.33
CA ALA A 175 9.49 1.15 6.15
C ALA A 175 9.16 0.88 7.61
N HIS A 176 9.92 1.47 8.50
CA HIS A 176 9.66 1.37 9.93
C HIS A 176 8.42 2.17 10.32
N ARG A 177 7.66 1.67 11.29
CA ARG A 177 6.41 2.29 11.76
C ARG A 177 6.59 3.75 12.21
N GLY A 178 7.76 4.12 12.73
CA GLY A 178 8.09 5.49 13.13
C GLY A 178 8.32 6.44 11.96
N GLU A 179 8.73 5.93 10.80
CA GLU A 179 9.12 6.72 9.63
C GLU A 179 7.94 7.09 8.74
N VAL A 180 6.85 6.30 8.79
CA VAL A 180 5.71 6.48 7.89
C VAL A 180 4.62 7.32 8.57
N PRO A 181 4.07 8.33 7.90
CA PRO A 181 3.04 9.20 8.51
C PRO A 181 1.71 8.49 8.75
N ALA A 182 1.21 7.71 7.79
CA ALA A 182 -0.15 7.16 7.86
C ALA A 182 -0.25 5.65 7.60
N MET A 183 0.41 5.13 6.56
CA MET A 183 0.24 3.74 6.14
C MET A 183 1.57 3.02 6.00
N LEU A 184 1.67 1.81 6.57
CA LEU A 184 2.81 0.92 6.43
C LEU A 184 2.64 0.04 5.20
N PRO A 185 3.57 0.10 4.23
CA PRO A 185 3.56 -0.80 3.08
C PRO A 185 4.18 -2.14 3.46
N LEU A 186 3.38 -3.19 3.41
CA LEU A 186 3.77 -4.56 3.67
C LEU A 186 3.92 -5.33 2.35
N LYS A 187 5.10 -5.84 2.08
CA LYS A 187 5.38 -6.69 0.92
C LYS A 187 5.25 -8.16 1.29
N VAL A 188 4.58 -8.91 0.42
CA VAL A 188 4.50 -10.37 0.52
C VAL A 188 5.10 -10.97 -0.76
N LYS A 189 6.03 -11.90 -0.60
CA LYS A 189 6.68 -12.58 -1.73
C LYS A 189 5.64 -13.29 -2.61
N GLY A 190 5.77 -13.14 -3.92
CA GLY A 190 4.82 -13.70 -4.89
C GLY A 190 3.55 -12.85 -5.13
N ARG A 191 3.35 -11.77 -4.39
CA ARG A 191 2.26 -10.82 -4.64
C ARG A 191 2.79 -9.57 -5.36
N ARG A 192 2.12 -9.14 -6.43
CA ARG A 192 2.56 -7.98 -7.24
C ARG A 192 2.48 -6.66 -6.47
N PHE A 193 1.49 -6.49 -5.61
CA PHE A 193 1.20 -5.23 -4.93
C PHE A 193 1.46 -5.31 -3.44
N TYR A 194 1.71 -4.16 -2.84
CA TYR A 194 1.85 -4.01 -1.40
C TYR A 194 0.49 -4.10 -0.71
N PHE A 195 0.50 -4.57 0.53
CA PHE A 195 -0.61 -4.45 1.45
C PHE A 195 -0.39 -3.23 2.33
N LEU A 196 -1.46 -2.55 2.68
CA LEU A 196 -1.42 -1.30 3.43
C LEU A 196 -1.96 -1.54 4.84
N LEU A 197 -1.12 -1.31 5.85
CA LEU A 197 -1.53 -1.29 7.25
C LEU A 197 -1.70 0.16 7.68
N ASP A 198 -2.85 0.49 8.23
CA ASP A 198 -3.10 1.84 8.76
C ASP A 198 -2.40 1.99 10.12
N LYS A 199 -1.56 3.02 10.26
CA LYS A 199 -0.85 3.31 11.51
C LYS A 199 -1.80 3.64 12.68
N ALA A 200 -3.01 4.12 12.39
CA ALA A 200 -4.04 4.38 13.37
C ALA A 200 -4.67 3.11 13.96
N GLY A 201 -4.34 1.93 13.43
CA GLY A 201 -4.77 0.64 13.96
C GLY A 201 -4.16 0.34 15.34
N HIS A 202 -4.76 -0.63 16.01
CA HIS A 202 -4.29 -1.10 17.31
C HIS A 202 -3.19 -2.14 17.15
N PHE A 203 -2.06 -1.93 17.84
CA PHE A 203 -0.94 -2.84 17.92
C PHE A 203 -0.82 -3.38 19.35
N PRO A 204 -1.39 -4.53 19.67
CA PRO A 204 -1.36 -5.06 21.05
C PRO A 204 0.06 -5.30 21.56
N ASN A 205 0.95 -5.77 20.70
CA ASN A 205 2.35 -5.98 21.01
C ASN A 205 3.26 -5.35 19.94
N THR A 206 3.59 -4.09 20.14
CA THR A 206 4.40 -3.31 19.20
C THR A 206 5.79 -3.86 19.00
N LYS A 207 6.45 -4.31 20.09
CA LYS A 207 7.80 -4.88 20.04
C LYS A 207 7.82 -6.18 19.23
N LEU A 208 6.85 -7.05 19.45
CA LEU A 208 6.75 -8.32 18.72
C LEU A 208 6.42 -8.06 17.24
N PHE A 209 5.55 -7.09 16.94
CA PHE A 209 5.28 -6.69 15.58
C PHE A 209 6.56 -6.21 14.87
N ASP A 210 7.33 -5.30 15.48
CA ASP A 210 8.50 -4.69 14.87
C ASP A 210 9.61 -5.72 14.56
N ILE A 211 9.81 -6.73 15.43
CA ILE A 211 10.80 -7.79 15.19
C ILE A 211 10.32 -8.91 14.26
N THR A 212 9.02 -9.03 14.06
CA THR A 212 8.41 -10.07 13.21
C THR A 212 7.99 -9.53 11.85
N VAL A 213 6.78 -9.03 11.74
CA VAL A 213 6.17 -8.54 10.50
C VAL A 213 6.73 -7.19 10.08
N GLY A 214 7.01 -6.31 11.05
CA GLY A 214 7.56 -4.97 10.85
C GLY A 214 9.03 -4.94 10.43
N ALA A 215 9.73 -6.08 10.52
CA ALA A 215 11.13 -6.14 10.12
C ALA A 215 11.30 -6.10 8.60
N TYR A 216 12.27 -5.28 8.13
CA TYR A 216 12.68 -5.29 6.73
C TYR A 216 13.41 -6.58 6.37
N ARG A 217 13.02 -7.20 5.26
CA ARG A 217 13.66 -8.38 4.68
C ARG A 217 13.78 -8.20 3.17
N SER A 218 14.91 -8.56 2.59
CA SER A 218 15.06 -8.68 1.13
C SER A 218 14.26 -9.90 0.65
N LEU A 219 13.19 -9.69 -0.14
CA LEU A 219 12.26 -10.72 -0.61
C LEU A 219 12.54 -11.14 -2.06
#